data_db0dc31cb531f97106a79273b5a627cf
#
_entry.id   db0dc31cb531f97106a79273b5a627cf
#
_cell.length_a   1.000
_cell.length_b   1.000
_cell.length_c   1.000
_cell.angle_alpha   90.00
_cell.angle_beta   90.00
_cell.angle_gamma   90.00
#
_symmetry.space_group_name_H-M   'P 1'
#
loop_
_entity.id
_entity.type
_entity.pdbx_description
1 polymer ?
#
loop_
_entity_poly.entity_id
_entity_poly.type
_entity_poly.pdbx_seq_one_letter_code
_entity_poly.pdbx_strand_id
1 'polypeptide(L)'
;MRSISLNCLLAAICLTAASCVSSKPAQFYTIGPPPGAVNQSRPDGLVMVVANIPTPVSLQDGRIRYRIEPNQVGAYEYHRWSEQPGTMVRNSLVRALRASGKYQRVLESGSGIAGDYLVTGKLFEFDEVDSGTIQTKVSLELHLIDKKTGRHVWDHLFEHEDPVGAKNVKDVVASLDRNLQSVVGDAAGQIDAFVSARR
;
A
#
# COMPACT_ATOMS: atom_id res chain seq x y z
N MET A 1 -68.68 12.20 -4.08
CA MET A 1 -67.88 11.05 -3.68
C MET A 1 -66.62 10.78 -4.53
N ARG A 2 -66.20 11.70 -5.45
CA ARG A 2 -65.01 11.48 -6.34
C ARG A 2 -63.72 12.18 -5.88
N SER A 3 -63.77 13.09 -4.93
CA SER A 3 -62.59 13.86 -4.47
C SER A 3 -61.78 13.20 -3.37
N ILE A 4 -62.35 12.24 -2.65
CA ILE A 4 -61.65 11.54 -1.55
C ILE A 4 -60.65 10.50 -2.09
N SER A 5 -60.94 9.85 -3.22
CA SER A 5 -60.07 8.83 -3.83
C SER A 5 -58.80 9.42 -4.44
N LEU A 6 -58.85 10.67 -4.94
CA LEU A 6 -57.68 11.31 -5.54
C LEU A 6 -56.64 11.76 -4.47
N ASN A 7 -57.13 12.26 -3.34
CA ASN A 7 -56.31 12.68 -2.23
C ASN A 7 -55.63 11.49 -1.53
N CYS A 8 -56.30 10.34 -1.42
CA CYS A 8 -55.67 9.12 -0.91
C CYS A 8 -54.61 8.57 -1.85
N LEU A 9 -54.77 8.71 -3.16
CA LEU A 9 -53.77 8.27 -4.14
C LEU A 9 -52.50 9.14 -4.10
N LEU A 10 -52.68 10.48 -3.96
CA LEU A 10 -51.55 11.41 -3.81
C LEU A 10 -50.77 11.18 -2.50
N ALA A 11 -51.46 10.90 -1.39
CA ALA A 11 -50.84 10.60 -0.12
C ALA A 11 -50.04 9.30 -0.16
N ALA A 12 -50.50 8.26 -0.87
CA ALA A 12 -49.78 6.98 -1.02
C ALA A 12 -48.49 7.13 -1.87
N ILE A 13 -48.49 8.03 -2.87
CA ILE A 13 -47.30 8.27 -3.70
C ILE A 13 -46.20 9.05 -2.92
N CYS A 14 -46.58 9.93 -1.99
CA CYS A 14 -45.62 10.67 -1.17
C CYS A 14 -44.94 9.80 -0.10
N LEU A 15 -45.54 8.69 0.36
CA LEU A 15 -44.92 7.79 1.34
C LEU A 15 -43.84 6.89 0.75
N THR A 16 -43.77 6.68 -0.54
CA THR A 16 -42.76 5.82 -1.19
C THR A 16 -41.44 6.52 -1.48
N ALA A 17 -41.36 7.85 -1.37
CA ALA A 17 -40.15 8.62 -1.66
C ALA A 17 -39.18 8.77 -0.47
N ALA A 18 -39.52 8.26 0.71
CA ALA A 18 -38.71 8.42 1.93
C ALA A 18 -37.76 7.24 2.24
N SER A 19 -37.40 6.40 1.24
CA SER A 19 -36.32 5.43 1.37
C SER A 19 -34.97 6.16 1.31
N CYS A 20 -34.60 6.92 2.36
CA CYS A 20 -33.21 7.28 2.57
C CYS A 20 -32.41 6.00 2.75
N VAL A 21 -31.76 5.52 1.69
CA VAL A 21 -30.75 4.48 1.76
C VAL A 21 -29.61 5.05 2.60
N SER A 22 -29.62 4.78 3.90
CA SER A 22 -28.50 5.07 4.78
C SER A 22 -27.34 4.18 4.37
N SER A 23 -26.42 4.68 3.55
CA SER A 23 -25.20 3.98 3.21
C SER A 23 -24.30 3.93 4.44
N LYS A 24 -23.81 2.73 4.79
CA LYS A 24 -22.84 2.56 5.87
C LYS A 24 -21.58 3.40 5.54
N PRO A 25 -21.08 4.23 6.46
CA PRO A 25 -19.89 5.05 6.19
C PRO A 25 -18.66 4.18 5.95
N ALA A 26 -17.83 4.58 5.00
CA ALA A 26 -16.55 3.94 4.74
C ALA A 26 -15.57 4.19 5.90
N GLN A 27 -14.81 3.15 6.27
CA GLN A 27 -13.72 3.22 7.24
C GLN A 27 -12.39 3.25 6.50
N PHE A 28 -11.51 4.18 6.89
CA PHE A 28 -10.21 4.36 6.26
C PHE A 28 -9.10 3.88 7.18
N TYR A 29 -8.10 3.24 6.57
CA TYR A 29 -6.95 2.66 7.25
C TYR A 29 -5.66 3.15 6.62
N THR A 30 -4.61 3.24 7.42
CA THR A 30 -3.26 3.56 6.98
C THR A 30 -2.28 2.53 7.50
N ILE A 31 -1.11 2.43 6.89
CA ILE A 31 -0.02 1.53 7.27
C ILE A 31 1.24 2.32 7.53
N GLY A 32 2.03 1.78 8.42
CA GLY A 32 3.32 2.31 8.80
C GLY A 32 3.26 3.31 9.96
N PRO A 33 4.35 3.44 10.71
CA PRO A 33 4.44 4.41 11.77
C PRO A 33 4.32 5.84 11.21
N PRO A 34 3.86 6.80 12.00
CA PRO A 34 3.91 8.21 11.63
C PRO A 34 5.35 8.60 11.26
N PRO A 35 5.55 9.65 10.45
CA PRO A 35 6.89 10.10 10.07
C PRO A 35 7.78 10.26 11.30
N GLY A 36 8.83 9.45 11.38
CA GLY A 36 9.83 9.54 12.45
C GLY A 36 10.86 10.63 12.16
N ALA A 37 11.71 10.92 13.15
CA ALA A 37 12.84 11.82 12.95
C ALA A 37 13.74 11.32 11.81
N VAL A 38 14.11 12.23 10.92
CA VAL A 38 15.04 11.92 9.84
C VAL A 38 16.43 11.74 10.48
N ASN A 39 17.01 10.55 10.35
CA ASN A 39 18.37 10.32 10.81
C ASN A 39 19.35 11.23 10.04
N GLN A 40 20.46 11.60 10.70
CA GLN A 40 21.45 12.48 10.13
C GLN A 40 21.98 11.89 8.80
N SER A 41 21.89 12.67 7.74
CA SER A 41 22.44 12.32 6.43
C SER A 41 23.97 12.30 6.50
N ARG A 42 24.61 11.37 5.77
CA ARG A 42 26.05 11.40 5.53
C ARG A 42 26.37 12.47 4.47
N PRO A 43 27.17 13.50 4.79
CA PRO A 43 27.46 14.57 3.81
C PRO A 43 28.05 14.06 2.49
N ASP A 44 28.89 13.02 2.56
CA ASP A 44 29.58 12.39 1.41
C ASP A 44 28.87 11.13 0.91
N GLY A 45 27.60 10.97 1.28
CA GLY A 45 26.79 9.81 0.91
C GLY A 45 26.22 9.92 -0.50
N LEU A 46 25.75 8.76 -1.00
CA LEU A 46 25.02 8.69 -2.27
C LEU A 46 23.59 9.22 -2.10
N VAL A 47 23.03 9.72 -3.19
CA VAL A 47 21.63 10.12 -3.29
C VAL A 47 20.80 8.98 -3.87
N MET A 48 19.86 8.47 -3.07
CA MET A 48 18.90 7.45 -3.49
C MET A 48 17.59 8.12 -3.92
N VAL A 49 17.03 7.71 -5.04
CA VAL A 49 15.69 8.13 -5.48
C VAL A 49 14.79 6.89 -5.49
N VAL A 50 13.60 7.01 -4.92
CA VAL A 50 12.59 5.96 -4.94
C VAL A 50 11.46 6.38 -5.87
N ALA A 51 11.19 5.58 -6.90
CA ALA A 51 10.12 5.80 -7.85
C ALA A 51 8.75 5.46 -7.25
N ASN A 52 7.69 5.85 -7.93
CA ASN A 52 6.37 5.32 -7.67
C ASN A 52 6.38 3.81 -7.86
N ILE A 53 5.65 3.09 -7.00
CA ILE A 53 5.49 1.64 -7.07
C ILE A 53 4.14 1.33 -7.73
N PRO A 54 4.13 0.92 -9.00
CA PRO A 54 2.91 0.52 -9.69
C PRO A 54 2.25 -0.66 -9.00
N THR A 55 0.92 -0.71 -9.12
CA THR A 55 0.10 -1.79 -8.58
C THR A 55 -0.82 -2.35 -9.68
N PRO A 56 -1.29 -3.60 -9.56
CA PRO A 56 -2.37 -4.10 -10.40
C PRO A 56 -3.61 -3.21 -10.31
N VAL A 57 -4.39 -3.16 -11.40
CA VAL A 57 -5.65 -2.37 -11.46
C VAL A 57 -6.57 -2.70 -10.28
N SER A 58 -6.57 -3.94 -9.87
CA SER A 58 -7.36 -4.44 -8.75
C SER A 58 -7.00 -3.83 -7.39
N LEU A 59 -5.80 -3.27 -7.18
CA LEU A 59 -5.39 -2.55 -5.97
C LEU A 59 -5.59 -1.02 -6.09
N GLN A 60 -6.04 -0.52 -7.25
CA GLN A 60 -6.13 0.92 -7.50
C GLN A 60 -7.42 1.56 -6.99
N ASP A 61 -8.46 0.78 -6.67
CA ASP A 61 -9.72 1.30 -6.14
C ASP A 61 -9.68 1.66 -4.65
N GLY A 62 -8.55 1.40 -4.00
CA GLY A 62 -8.28 1.73 -2.60
C GLY A 62 -9.02 0.86 -1.59
N ARG A 63 -9.79 -0.14 -1.99
CA ARG A 63 -10.44 -1.08 -1.05
C ARG A 63 -9.45 -2.10 -0.51
N ILE A 64 -9.64 -2.51 0.75
CA ILE A 64 -8.91 -3.64 1.33
C ILE A 64 -9.40 -4.91 0.65
N ARG A 65 -8.44 -5.70 0.17
CA ARG A 65 -8.72 -6.88 -0.65
C ARG A 65 -8.59 -8.16 0.15
N TYR A 66 -9.32 -9.16 -0.29
CA TYR A 66 -9.21 -10.53 0.20
C TYR A 66 -9.25 -11.53 -0.96
N ARG A 67 -8.66 -12.70 -0.73
CA ARG A 67 -8.62 -13.83 -1.64
C ARG A 67 -9.13 -15.06 -0.89
N ILE A 68 -10.18 -15.68 -1.39
CA ILE A 68 -10.77 -16.89 -0.80
C ILE A 68 -10.22 -18.13 -1.51
N GLU A 69 -9.97 -18.01 -2.81
CA GLU A 69 -9.44 -19.07 -3.65
C GLU A 69 -8.33 -18.49 -4.55
N PRO A 70 -7.44 -19.33 -5.11
CA PRO A 70 -6.29 -18.86 -5.92
C PRO A 70 -6.67 -17.89 -7.05
N ASN A 71 -7.85 -18.06 -7.63
CA ASN A 71 -8.32 -17.27 -8.78
C ASN A 71 -9.49 -16.34 -8.46
N GLN A 72 -9.93 -16.30 -7.19
CA GLN A 72 -11.05 -15.46 -6.77
C GLN A 72 -10.61 -14.37 -5.81
N VAL A 73 -10.79 -13.13 -6.24
CA VAL A 73 -10.42 -11.94 -5.48
C VAL A 73 -11.67 -11.12 -5.20
N GLY A 74 -11.83 -10.69 -3.96
CA GLY A 74 -12.86 -9.76 -3.51
C GLY A 74 -12.26 -8.52 -2.86
N ALA A 75 -13.14 -7.61 -2.44
CA ALA A 75 -12.76 -6.42 -1.70
C ALA A 75 -13.83 -6.08 -0.66
N TYR A 76 -13.41 -5.60 0.49
CA TYR A 76 -14.31 -5.14 1.55
C TYR A 76 -15.05 -3.87 1.11
N GLU A 77 -16.37 -3.89 1.14
CA GLU A 77 -17.20 -2.80 0.58
C GLU A 77 -16.98 -1.46 1.30
N TYR A 78 -16.85 -1.49 2.64
CA TYR A 78 -16.79 -0.29 3.49
C TYR A 78 -15.42 -0.05 4.12
N HIS A 79 -14.37 -0.81 3.73
CA HIS A 79 -13.03 -0.68 4.29
C HIS A 79 -12.03 -0.31 3.20
N ARG A 80 -11.37 0.82 3.39
CA ARG A 80 -10.50 1.41 2.37
C ARG A 80 -9.16 1.84 2.96
N TRP A 81 -8.15 1.80 2.14
CA TRP A 81 -6.89 2.48 2.42
C TRP A 81 -7.06 3.99 2.33
N SER A 82 -6.38 4.75 3.21
CA SER A 82 -6.31 6.23 3.14
C SER A 82 -5.46 6.71 1.97
N GLU A 83 -4.50 5.89 1.54
CA GLU A 83 -3.63 6.11 0.38
C GLU A 83 -3.57 4.83 -0.45
N GLN A 84 -3.17 4.94 -1.71
CA GLN A 84 -2.97 3.77 -2.57
C GLN A 84 -1.88 2.86 -2.01
N PRO A 85 -2.02 1.52 -2.06
CA PRO A 85 -1.02 0.58 -1.56
C PRO A 85 0.40 0.83 -2.08
N GLY A 86 0.56 1.12 -3.37
CA GLY A 86 1.87 1.47 -3.95
C GLY A 86 2.50 2.72 -3.35
N THR A 87 1.69 3.72 -2.99
CA THR A 87 2.16 4.93 -2.27
C THR A 87 2.61 4.58 -0.86
N MET A 88 1.84 3.78 -0.13
CA MET A 88 2.20 3.33 1.22
C MET A 88 3.50 2.52 1.22
N VAL A 89 3.70 1.61 0.25
CA VAL A 89 4.95 0.85 0.06
C VAL A 89 6.12 1.79 -0.20
N ARG A 90 5.99 2.71 -1.17
CA ARG A 90 7.03 3.70 -1.47
C ARG A 90 7.42 4.51 -0.23
N ASN A 91 6.42 5.05 0.47
CA ASN A 91 6.64 5.87 1.67
C ASN A 91 7.33 5.07 2.78
N SER A 92 6.98 3.79 2.95
CA SER A 92 7.63 2.90 3.91
C SER A 92 9.08 2.60 3.53
N LEU A 93 9.36 2.33 2.25
CA LEU A 93 10.71 2.11 1.74
C LEU A 93 11.60 3.34 1.88
N VAL A 94 11.08 4.53 1.54
CA VAL A 94 11.79 5.81 1.74
C VAL A 94 12.16 5.99 3.22
N ARG A 95 11.25 5.69 4.15
CA ARG A 95 11.52 5.77 5.60
C ARG A 95 12.59 4.78 6.03
N ALA A 96 12.52 3.54 5.60
CA ALA A 96 13.50 2.51 5.95
C ALA A 96 14.90 2.86 5.45
N LEU A 97 15.03 3.29 4.20
CA LEU A 97 16.31 3.73 3.63
C LEU A 97 16.85 5.00 4.32
N ARG A 98 15.99 5.94 4.73
CA ARG A 98 16.42 7.10 5.54
C ARG A 98 16.90 6.68 6.93
N ALA A 99 16.20 5.75 7.56
CA ALA A 99 16.53 5.27 8.90
C ALA A 99 17.90 4.55 8.96
N SER A 100 18.37 3.96 7.85
CA SER A 100 19.68 3.32 7.78
C SER A 100 20.85 4.30 7.94
N GLY A 101 20.63 5.60 7.66
CA GLY A 101 21.67 6.65 7.75
C GLY A 101 22.83 6.49 6.77
N LYS A 102 22.72 5.62 5.75
CA LYS A 102 23.80 5.31 4.80
C LYS A 102 23.84 6.25 3.59
N TYR A 103 22.78 7.02 3.37
CA TYR A 103 22.63 7.91 2.21
C TYR A 103 22.76 9.37 2.61
N GLN A 104 23.27 10.20 1.69
CA GLN A 104 23.21 11.64 1.84
C GLN A 104 21.75 12.11 1.83
N ARG A 105 20.98 11.59 0.88
CA ARG A 105 19.54 11.84 0.74
C ARG A 105 18.82 10.60 0.23
N VAL A 106 17.60 10.43 0.69
CA VAL A 106 16.64 9.51 0.07
C VAL A 106 15.44 10.36 -0.34
N LEU A 107 15.17 10.43 -1.62
CA LEU A 107 14.19 11.30 -2.25
C LEU A 107 13.12 10.47 -2.96
N GLU A 108 11.95 11.05 -3.12
CA GLU A 108 10.94 10.52 -4.01
C GLU A 108 11.16 11.04 -5.43
N SER A 109 10.76 10.25 -6.43
CA SER A 109 10.80 10.68 -7.83
C SER A 109 9.93 11.93 -8.04
N GLY A 110 10.38 12.82 -8.94
CA GLY A 110 9.71 14.11 -9.15
C GLY A 110 10.28 15.27 -8.32
N SER A 111 11.24 15.02 -7.44
CA SER A 111 11.92 16.08 -6.66
C SER A 111 12.79 17.03 -7.49
N GLY A 112 13.02 16.75 -8.78
CA GLY A 112 13.91 17.52 -9.67
C GLY A 112 15.41 17.31 -9.39
N ILE A 113 15.77 16.50 -8.41
CA ILE A 113 17.17 16.21 -8.05
C ILE A 113 17.60 14.90 -8.70
N ALA A 114 18.73 14.92 -9.39
CA ALA A 114 19.36 13.72 -9.90
C ALA A 114 19.90 12.88 -8.73
N GLY A 115 19.62 11.56 -8.75
CA GLY A 115 20.17 10.62 -7.78
C GLY A 115 21.30 9.80 -8.40
N ASP A 116 22.09 9.16 -7.57
CA ASP A 116 23.10 8.17 -7.98
C ASP A 116 22.44 6.83 -8.33
N TYR A 117 21.43 6.45 -7.53
CA TYR A 117 20.63 5.26 -7.74
C TYR A 117 19.15 5.57 -7.77
N LEU A 118 18.41 4.77 -8.56
CA LEU A 118 16.96 4.80 -8.63
C LEU A 118 16.41 3.43 -8.24
N VAL A 119 15.61 3.38 -7.18
CA VAL A 119 14.79 2.21 -6.83
C VAL A 119 13.49 2.29 -7.60
N THR A 120 13.20 1.27 -8.37
CA THR A 120 11.91 1.03 -9.05
C THR A 120 11.36 -0.32 -8.62
N GLY A 121 10.14 -0.66 -9.02
CA GLY A 121 9.58 -1.97 -8.71
C GLY A 121 8.11 -2.06 -9.03
N LYS A 122 7.47 -3.11 -8.52
CA LYS A 122 6.04 -3.37 -8.70
C LYS A 122 5.50 -4.14 -7.49
N LEU A 123 4.40 -3.68 -6.94
CA LEU A 123 3.64 -4.42 -5.94
C LEU A 123 2.67 -5.35 -6.68
N PHE A 124 2.76 -6.66 -6.46
CA PHE A 124 1.90 -7.66 -7.08
C PHE A 124 0.72 -8.03 -6.19
N GLU A 125 0.99 -8.25 -4.89
CA GLU A 125 -0.02 -8.70 -3.93
C GLU A 125 0.05 -7.84 -2.67
N PHE A 126 -1.12 -7.52 -2.14
CA PHE A 126 -1.32 -6.79 -0.89
C PHE A 126 -2.71 -7.14 -0.36
N ASP A 127 -2.88 -8.42 -0.05
CA ASP A 127 -4.18 -9.06 0.13
C ASP A 127 -4.24 -9.84 1.45
N GLU A 128 -5.43 -9.94 2.02
CA GLU A 128 -5.79 -11.04 2.91
C GLU A 128 -5.97 -12.32 2.09
N VAL A 129 -5.50 -13.45 2.59
CA VAL A 129 -5.65 -14.78 2.00
C VAL A 129 -6.36 -15.67 3.01
N ASP A 130 -7.58 -16.12 2.68
CA ASP A 130 -8.39 -17.06 3.48
C ASP A 130 -8.44 -18.40 2.76
N SER A 131 -7.47 -19.27 3.02
CA SER A 131 -7.38 -20.64 2.48
C SER A 131 -7.53 -21.69 3.60
N GLY A 132 -8.38 -21.40 4.60
CA GLY A 132 -8.56 -22.22 5.80
C GLY A 132 -7.87 -21.63 7.04
N THR A 133 -6.69 -21.06 6.87
CA THR A 133 -6.06 -20.16 7.85
C THR A 133 -6.00 -18.78 7.25
N ILE A 134 -6.43 -17.76 8.01
CA ILE A 134 -6.38 -16.37 7.52
C ILE A 134 -4.97 -15.83 7.71
N GLN A 135 -4.38 -15.38 6.63
CA GLN A 135 -3.08 -14.70 6.60
C GLN A 135 -3.12 -13.51 5.64
N THR A 136 -2.13 -12.67 5.70
CA THR A 136 -1.91 -11.62 4.70
C THR A 136 -0.72 -11.96 3.84
N LYS A 137 -0.75 -11.54 2.58
CA LYS A 137 0.36 -11.72 1.64
C LYS A 137 0.78 -10.38 1.04
N VAL A 138 2.09 -10.12 1.06
CA VAL A 138 2.72 -9.00 0.36
C VAL A 138 3.74 -9.58 -0.62
N SER A 139 3.62 -9.21 -1.91
CA SER A 139 4.58 -9.58 -2.96
C SER A 139 5.03 -8.32 -3.66
N LEU A 140 6.32 -7.99 -3.52
CA LEU A 140 6.95 -6.76 -3.98
C LEU A 140 8.24 -7.07 -4.73
N GLU A 141 8.30 -6.74 -6.00
CA GLU A 141 9.53 -6.77 -6.79
C GLU A 141 10.18 -5.39 -6.79
N LEU A 142 11.48 -5.35 -6.56
CA LEU A 142 12.29 -4.14 -6.60
C LEU A 142 13.49 -4.31 -7.51
N HIS A 143 13.85 -3.19 -8.16
CA HIS A 143 15.02 -3.08 -9.02
C HIS A 143 15.83 -1.85 -8.62
N LEU A 144 17.16 -1.95 -8.69
CA LEU A 144 18.07 -0.84 -8.50
C LEU A 144 18.74 -0.49 -9.83
N ILE A 145 18.61 0.75 -10.23
CA ILE A 145 19.20 1.29 -11.45
C ILE A 145 20.32 2.25 -11.05
N ASP A 146 21.53 1.99 -11.54
CA ASP A 146 22.65 2.93 -11.50
C ASP A 146 22.37 4.05 -12.49
N LYS A 147 22.18 5.26 -12.01
CA LYS A 147 21.81 6.42 -12.83
C LYS A 147 22.95 6.92 -13.71
N LYS A 148 24.21 6.64 -13.36
CA LYS A 148 25.38 7.02 -14.15
C LYS A 148 25.49 6.17 -15.41
N THR A 149 25.19 4.87 -15.29
CA THR A 149 25.34 3.91 -16.39
C THR A 149 24.01 3.58 -17.06
N GLY A 150 22.88 3.89 -16.44
CA GLY A 150 21.53 3.50 -16.88
C GLY A 150 21.23 2.00 -16.72
N ARG A 151 22.12 1.22 -16.08
CA ARG A 151 21.99 -0.23 -15.99
C ARG A 151 21.19 -0.66 -14.76
N HIS A 152 20.38 -1.70 -14.92
CA HIS A 152 19.87 -2.47 -13.81
C HIS A 152 21.03 -3.22 -13.16
N VAL A 153 21.25 -3.00 -11.87
CA VAL A 153 22.41 -3.53 -11.15
C VAL A 153 22.04 -4.48 -10.03
N TRP A 154 20.79 -4.49 -9.63
CA TRP A 154 20.25 -5.40 -8.62
C TRP A 154 18.74 -5.52 -8.80
N ASP A 155 18.18 -6.69 -8.56
CA ASP A 155 16.76 -6.98 -8.51
C ASP A 155 16.46 -8.07 -7.48
N HIS A 156 15.26 -8.00 -6.90
CA HIS A 156 14.78 -9.01 -5.97
C HIS A 156 13.26 -9.00 -5.86
N LEU A 157 12.67 -10.20 -5.75
CA LEU A 157 11.27 -10.40 -5.43
C LEU A 157 11.16 -10.75 -3.94
N PHE A 158 10.45 -9.93 -3.19
CA PHE A 158 10.11 -10.16 -1.79
C PHE A 158 8.71 -10.71 -1.70
N GLU A 159 8.55 -11.88 -1.11
CA GLU A 159 7.27 -12.47 -0.77
C GLU A 159 7.22 -12.76 0.72
N HIS A 160 6.19 -12.28 1.38
CA HIS A 160 6.02 -12.48 2.81
C HIS A 160 4.56 -12.75 3.15
N GLU A 161 4.33 -13.64 4.11
CA GLU A 161 3.03 -13.98 4.64
C GLU A 161 3.03 -13.78 6.15
N ASP A 162 1.97 -13.21 6.70
CA ASP A 162 1.83 -12.95 8.14
C ASP A 162 0.46 -13.42 8.63
N PRO A 163 0.37 -14.19 9.71
CA PRO A 163 -0.91 -14.68 10.22
C PRO A 163 -1.78 -13.55 10.75
N VAL A 164 -3.10 -13.67 10.56
CA VAL A 164 -4.09 -12.75 11.10
C VAL A 164 -4.59 -13.29 12.45
N GLY A 165 -4.57 -12.43 13.47
CA GLY A 165 -4.93 -12.85 14.85
C GLY A 165 -6.40 -13.19 15.03
N ALA A 166 -7.32 -12.42 14.42
CA ALA A 166 -8.75 -12.71 14.45
C ALA A 166 -9.42 -12.31 13.13
N LYS A 167 -10.53 -12.95 12.80
CA LYS A 167 -11.29 -12.72 11.56
C LYS A 167 -12.04 -11.37 11.60
N ASN A 168 -11.29 -10.28 11.54
CA ASN A 168 -11.83 -8.92 11.41
C ASN A 168 -10.84 -8.03 10.66
N VAL A 169 -11.35 -6.98 10.01
CA VAL A 169 -10.54 -6.11 9.14
C VAL A 169 -9.43 -5.37 9.89
N LYS A 170 -9.60 -5.05 11.18
CA LYS A 170 -8.55 -4.38 11.96
C LYS A 170 -7.32 -5.27 12.13
N ASP A 171 -7.54 -6.56 12.40
CA ASP A 171 -6.45 -7.53 12.54
C ASP A 171 -5.80 -7.85 11.19
N VAL A 172 -6.58 -7.86 10.10
CA VAL A 172 -6.06 -7.93 8.72
C VAL A 172 -5.13 -6.75 8.44
N VAL A 173 -5.56 -5.52 8.75
CA VAL A 173 -4.74 -4.31 8.58
C VAL A 173 -3.47 -4.38 9.43
N ALA A 174 -3.57 -4.80 10.68
CA ALA A 174 -2.41 -4.93 11.56
C ALA A 174 -1.41 -6.00 11.06
N SER A 175 -1.91 -7.10 10.49
CA SER A 175 -1.08 -8.12 9.86
C SER A 175 -0.44 -7.59 8.57
N LEU A 176 -1.17 -6.90 7.69
CA LEU A 176 -0.60 -6.26 6.49
C LEU A 176 0.47 -5.22 6.84
N ASP A 177 0.32 -4.49 7.95
CA ASP A 177 1.34 -3.55 8.41
C ASP A 177 2.61 -4.28 8.83
N ARG A 178 2.55 -5.29 9.69
CA ARG A 178 3.72 -6.09 10.08
C ARG A 178 4.39 -6.72 8.88
N ASN A 179 3.60 -7.31 7.99
CA ASN A 179 4.07 -7.95 6.77
C ASN A 179 4.82 -6.97 5.86
N LEU A 180 4.25 -5.78 5.62
CA LEU A 180 4.92 -4.73 4.84
C LEU A 180 6.21 -4.23 5.52
N GLN A 181 6.21 -4.05 6.85
CA GLN A 181 7.43 -3.62 7.56
C GLN A 181 8.55 -4.65 7.43
N SER A 182 8.24 -5.96 7.46
CA SER A 182 9.21 -7.03 7.22
C SER A 182 9.77 -6.95 5.81
N VAL A 183 8.91 -6.91 4.78
CA VAL A 183 9.33 -6.81 3.37
C VAL A 183 10.20 -5.58 3.13
N VAL A 184 9.80 -4.42 3.63
CA VAL A 184 10.53 -3.16 3.44
C VAL A 184 11.84 -3.15 4.22
N GLY A 185 11.87 -3.74 5.42
CA GLY A 185 13.10 -3.88 6.21
C GLY A 185 14.14 -4.73 5.50
N ASP A 186 13.73 -5.91 4.98
CA ASP A 186 14.59 -6.80 4.21
C ASP A 186 15.10 -6.13 2.93
N ALA A 187 14.20 -5.44 2.21
CA ALA A 187 14.56 -4.71 0.99
C ALA A 187 15.59 -3.62 1.25
N ALA A 188 15.37 -2.78 2.26
CA ALA A 188 16.31 -1.73 2.64
C ALA A 188 17.66 -2.32 3.05
N GLY A 189 17.67 -3.39 3.85
CA GLY A 189 18.88 -4.09 4.25
C GLY A 189 19.70 -4.64 3.08
N GLN A 190 19.02 -5.28 2.11
CA GLN A 190 19.69 -5.82 0.92
C GLN A 190 20.22 -4.72 -0.01
N ILE A 191 19.45 -3.66 -0.25
CA ILE A 191 19.90 -2.50 -1.03
C ILE A 191 21.11 -1.84 -0.36
N ASP A 192 21.07 -1.68 0.95
CA ASP A 192 22.16 -1.11 1.73
C ASP A 192 23.44 -1.96 1.66
N ALA A 193 23.31 -3.28 1.73
CA ALA A 193 24.44 -4.20 1.59
C ALA A 193 25.05 -4.13 0.18
N PHE A 194 24.19 -4.16 -0.85
CA PHE A 194 24.61 -4.08 -2.25
C PHE A 194 25.38 -2.78 -2.56
N VAL A 195 24.82 -1.64 -2.14
CA VAL A 195 25.44 -0.32 -2.38
C VAL A 195 26.74 -0.18 -1.60
N SER A 196 26.83 -0.72 -0.39
CA SER A 196 28.04 -0.69 0.43
C SER A 196 29.18 -1.51 -0.17
N ALA A 197 28.88 -2.64 -0.81
CA ALA A 197 29.88 -3.51 -1.44
C ALA A 197 30.49 -2.93 -2.74
N ARG A 198 29.91 -1.85 -3.27
CA ARG A 198 30.36 -1.20 -4.51
C ARG A 198 31.07 0.15 -4.30
N ARG A 199 31.29 0.51 -3.06
CA ARG A 199 32.13 1.67 -2.66
C ARG A 199 33.56 1.22 -2.47
#